data_446aa85c53d5e519fd9f032518dbcf67
#
_entry.id   446aa85c53d5e519fd9f032518dbcf67
#
_cell.length_a   1.000
_cell.length_b   1.000
_cell.length_c   1.000
_cell.angle_alpha   90.00
_cell.angle_beta   90.00
_cell.angle_gamma   90.00
#
_symmetry.space_group_name_H-M   'P 1'
#
loop_
_entity.id
_entity.type
_entity.pdbx_description
1 polymer ?
#
loop_
_entity_poly.entity_id
_entity_poly.type
_entity_poly.pdbx_seq_one_letter_code
_entity_poly.pdbx_strand_id
1 'polypeptide(L)'
;MSLAILTPQGQIYAADQIEAARIVFLRGSARFVHTNLKEKAIIDGVIVEDGIIVGVAEIKTRETTLSTLRTSFNNEWLITANKIDFLKTASILFDAPGYGILYLKPDKMCLMVKITDESGAICCDYCREETVTQATCNGGTATRVNAFINMSKAKHFHQ
;
A
#
# COMPACT_ATOMS: atom_id res chain seq x y z
N MET A 1 1.61 -16.97 -24.66
CA MET A 1 1.40 -16.71 -23.21
C MET A 1 -0.10 -16.63 -22.94
N SER A 2 -0.64 -17.51 -22.14
CA SER A 2 -2.00 -17.32 -21.66
C SER A 2 -2.01 -16.14 -20.68
N LEU A 3 -2.75 -15.10 -21.03
CA LEU A 3 -3.04 -14.01 -20.11
C LEU A 3 -3.77 -14.61 -18.90
N ALA A 4 -3.16 -14.55 -17.72
CA ALA A 4 -3.83 -14.95 -16.50
C ALA A 4 -5.10 -14.08 -16.37
N ILE A 5 -6.25 -14.69 -16.48
CA ILE A 5 -7.52 -14.01 -16.24
C ILE A 5 -7.53 -13.68 -14.75
N LEU A 6 -7.64 -12.39 -14.42
CA LEU A 6 -7.79 -11.97 -13.03
C LEU A 6 -9.02 -12.63 -12.43
N THR A 7 -8.87 -13.23 -11.25
CA THR A 7 -10.01 -13.69 -10.47
C THR A 7 -10.96 -12.53 -10.18
N PRO A 8 -12.28 -12.77 -9.92
CA PRO A 8 -13.18 -11.69 -9.53
C PRO A 8 -12.66 -10.83 -8.38
N GLN A 9 -12.04 -11.46 -7.38
CA GLN A 9 -11.44 -10.74 -6.25
C GLN A 9 -10.23 -9.89 -6.69
N GLY A 10 -9.40 -10.40 -7.58
CA GLY A 10 -8.27 -9.66 -8.14
C GLY A 10 -8.71 -8.45 -8.97
N GLN A 11 -9.83 -8.54 -9.67
CA GLN A 11 -10.43 -7.40 -10.40
C GLN A 11 -10.92 -6.32 -9.46
N ILE A 12 -11.52 -6.68 -8.32
CA ILE A 12 -11.91 -5.73 -7.27
C ILE A 12 -10.67 -5.03 -6.71
N TYR A 13 -9.61 -5.75 -6.39
CA TYR A 13 -8.37 -5.16 -5.88
C TYR A 13 -7.72 -4.21 -6.90
N ALA A 14 -7.71 -4.56 -8.17
CA ALA A 14 -7.20 -3.70 -9.21
C ALA A 14 -8.01 -2.41 -9.33
N ALA A 15 -9.33 -2.48 -9.28
CA ALA A 15 -10.21 -1.33 -9.31
C ALA A 15 -10.01 -0.43 -8.08
N ASP A 16 -9.85 -1.02 -6.90
CA ASP A 16 -9.59 -0.28 -5.66
C ASP A 16 -8.23 0.43 -5.70
N GLN A 17 -7.19 -0.19 -6.25
CA GLN A 17 -5.88 0.45 -6.42
C GLN A 17 -5.93 1.65 -7.37
N ILE A 18 -6.65 1.53 -8.47
CA ILE A 18 -6.87 2.62 -9.43
C ILE A 18 -7.59 3.78 -8.76
N GLU A 19 -8.64 3.50 -7.99
CA GLU A 19 -9.40 4.52 -7.27
C GLU A 19 -8.55 5.20 -6.18
N ALA A 20 -7.79 4.44 -5.42
CA ALA A 20 -6.87 4.98 -4.42
C ALA A 20 -5.84 5.93 -5.04
N ALA A 21 -5.21 5.52 -6.13
CA ALA A 21 -4.26 6.36 -6.85
C ALA A 21 -4.91 7.64 -7.38
N ARG A 22 -6.13 7.53 -7.90
CA ARG A 22 -6.92 8.69 -8.35
C ARG A 22 -7.14 9.69 -7.21
N ILE A 23 -7.55 9.23 -6.04
CA ILE A 23 -7.80 10.09 -4.88
C ILE A 23 -6.53 10.85 -4.47
N VAL A 24 -5.39 10.16 -4.42
CA VAL A 24 -4.13 10.76 -3.96
C VAL A 24 -3.55 11.74 -4.97
N PHE A 25 -3.56 11.39 -6.26
CA PHE A 25 -2.80 12.11 -7.28
C PHE A 25 -3.64 13.01 -8.20
N LEU A 26 -4.96 13.07 -8.04
CA LEU A 26 -5.84 13.81 -8.92
C LEU A 26 -5.55 15.33 -8.97
N ARG A 27 -5.15 15.91 -7.84
CA ARG A 27 -5.00 17.35 -7.67
C ARG A 27 -3.57 17.87 -7.69
N GLY A 28 -2.60 16.97 -7.83
CA GLY A 28 -1.18 17.31 -7.83
C GLY A 28 -0.56 17.27 -9.22
N SER A 29 0.70 17.66 -9.31
CA SER A 29 1.51 17.54 -10.53
C SER A 29 2.05 16.14 -10.76
N ALA A 30 2.13 15.33 -9.69
CA ALA A 30 2.56 13.96 -9.77
C ALA A 30 1.44 13.04 -10.28
N ARG A 31 1.83 11.98 -10.98
CA ARG A 31 0.94 10.92 -11.44
C ARG A 31 1.43 9.57 -10.94
N PHE A 32 0.51 8.64 -10.83
CA PHE A 32 0.81 7.27 -10.47
C PHE A 32 0.82 6.38 -11.71
N VAL A 33 1.91 5.62 -11.87
CA VAL A 33 2.03 4.61 -12.93
C VAL A 33 1.97 3.24 -12.29
N HIS A 34 0.86 2.54 -12.51
CA HIS A 34 0.64 1.21 -11.98
C HIS A 34 1.60 0.18 -12.58
N THR A 35 2.11 -0.72 -11.74
CA THR A 35 2.70 -1.97 -12.23
C THR A 35 1.60 -2.84 -12.84
N ASN A 36 1.98 -3.93 -13.51
CA ASN A 36 0.99 -4.79 -14.16
C ASN A 36 -0.03 -5.34 -13.15
N LEU A 37 -1.28 -4.87 -13.25
CA LEU A 37 -2.37 -5.27 -12.36
C LEU A 37 -2.80 -6.74 -12.54
N LYS A 38 -2.35 -7.40 -13.57
CA LYS A 38 -2.68 -8.80 -13.89
C LYS A 38 -1.64 -9.79 -13.37
N GLU A 39 -0.51 -9.30 -12.91
CA GLU A 39 0.61 -10.12 -12.44
C GLU A 39 1.01 -9.70 -11.02
N LYS A 40 1.60 -10.65 -10.30
CA LYS A 40 2.15 -10.37 -8.97
C LYS A 40 3.42 -9.53 -9.13
N ALA A 41 3.36 -8.29 -8.68
CA ALA A 41 4.48 -7.36 -8.65
C ALA A 41 4.99 -7.15 -7.22
N ILE A 42 6.24 -6.75 -7.08
CA ILE A 42 6.84 -6.45 -5.77
C ILE A 42 6.34 -5.13 -5.18
N ILE A 43 5.94 -4.19 -6.05
CA ILE A 43 5.31 -2.92 -5.69
C ILE A 43 4.09 -2.68 -6.58
N ASP A 44 3.18 -1.82 -6.15
CA ASP A 44 1.96 -1.54 -6.91
C ASP A 44 2.14 -0.46 -7.97
N GLY A 45 3.14 0.39 -7.83
CA GLY A 45 3.47 1.37 -8.84
C GLY A 45 4.53 2.38 -8.44
N VAL A 46 4.78 3.31 -9.35
CA VAL A 46 5.73 4.41 -9.18
C VAL A 46 5.02 5.75 -9.28
N ILE A 47 5.54 6.73 -8.56
CA ILE A 47 5.08 8.11 -8.59
C ILE A 47 6.00 8.89 -9.51
N VAL A 48 5.43 9.54 -10.51
CA VAL A 48 6.19 10.29 -11.54
C VAL A 48 5.79 11.76 -11.51
N GLU A 49 6.77 12.63 -11.45
CA GLU A 49 6.61 14.08 -11.55
C GLU A 49 7.66 14.63 -12.52
N ASP A 50 7.22 15.42 -13.48
CA ASP A 50 8.08 15.99 -14.53
C ASP A 50 8.95 14.96 -15.28
N GLY A 51 8.39 13.75 -15.51
CA GLY A 51 9.09 12.66 -16.19
C GLY A 51 10.12 11.91 -15.33
N ILE A 52 10.22 12.24 -14.04
CA ILE A 52 11.15 11.64 -13.09
C ILE A 52 10.37 10.79 -12.08
N ILE A 53 10.89 9.61 -11.73
CA ILE A 53 10.35 8.80 -10.64
C ILE A 53 10.74 9.46 -9.33
N VAL A 54 9.73 9.93 -8.58
CA VAL A 54 9.89 10.61 -7.28
C VAL A 54 9.43 9.77 -6.10
N GLY A 55 8.93 8.56 -6.36
CA GLY A 55 8.52 7.63 -5.31
C GLY A 55 8.11 6.27 -5.87
N VAL A 56 8.12 5.29 -5.00
CA VAL A 56 7.54 3.96 -5.22
C VAL A 56 6.46 3.72 -4.19
N ALA A 57 5.45 2.92 -4.48
CA ALA A 57 4.34 2.77 -3.54
C ALA A 57 3.72 1.37 -3.52
N GLU A 58 3.25 1.02 -2.35
CA GLU A 58 2.36 -0.10 -2.07
C GLU A 58 0.99 0.46 -1.68
N ILE A 59 -0.07 -0.07 -2.29
CA ILE A 59 -1.45 0.35 -2.04
C ILE A 59 -2.21 -0.81 -1.40
N LYS A 60 -2.93 -0.53 -0.33
CA LYS A 60 -3.85 -1.49 0.31
C LYS A 60 -5.21 -0.87 0.55
N THR A 61 -6.24 -1.65 0.30
CA THR A 61 -7.61 -1.29 0.61
C THR A 61 -8.06 -1.98 1.89
N ARG A 62 -8.85 -1.27 2.69
CA ARG A 62 -9.51 -1.82 3.87
C ARG A 62 -10.97 -1.38 3.91
N GLU A 63 -11.86 -2.31 4.27
CA GLU A 63 -13.27 -2.07 4.57
C GLU A 63 -13.43 -1.51 6.00
N THR A 64 -12.65 -0.50 6.34
CA THR A 64 -12.54 0.10 7.66
C THR A 64 -12.66 1.61 7.52
N THR A 65 -13.34 2.25 8.46
CA THR A 65 -13.40 3.71 8.53
C THR A 65 -12.18 4.27 9.28
N LEU A 66 -11.90 5.55 9.08
CA LEU A 66 -10.87 6.26 9.85
C LEU A 66 -11.16 6.21 11.37
N SER A 67 -12.44 6.35 11.75
CA SER A 67 -12.87 6.25 13.14
C SER A 67 -12.50 4.89 13.73
N THR A 68 -12.82 3.80 13.04
CA THR A 68 -12.49 2.44 13.48
C THR A 68 -10.98 2.20 13.53
N LEU A 69 -10.23 2.70 12.54
CA LEU A 69 -8.78 2.63 12.54
C LEU A 69 -8.18 3.26 13.81
N ARG A 70 -8.69 4.42 14.21
CA ARG A 70 -8.23 5.15 15.39
C ARG A 70 -8.65 4.49 16.71
N THR A 71 -9.89 4.04 16.82
CA THR A 71 -10.45 3.55 18.08
C THR A 71 -10.19 2.07 18.34
N SER A 72 -10.25 1.24 17.31
CA SER A 72 -10.16 -0.22 17.46
C SER A 72 -8.78 -0.78 17.09
N PHE A 73 -8.02 -0.07 16.26
CA PHE A 73 -6.70 -0.50 15.78
C PHE A 73 -5.56 0.43 16.19
N ASN A 74 -5.76 1.30 17.18
CA ASN A 74 -4.73 2.21 17.68
C ASN A 74 -4.05 3.07 16.60
N ASN A 75 -4.76 3.37 15.52
CA ASN A 75 -4.20 4.06 14.36
C ASN A 75 -3.07 3.29 13.66
N GLU A 76 -3.06 1.98 13.81
CA GLU A 76 -2.07 1.09 13.19
C GLU A 76 -2.63 0.38 11.97
N TRP A 77 -1.84 0.40 10.90
CA TRP A 77 -2.12 -0.32 9.68
C TRP A 77 -1.28 -1.59 9.63
N LEU A 78 -1.96 -2.74 9.57
CA LEU A 78 -1.33 -4.04 9.41
C LEU A 78 -1.03 -4.34 7.94
N ILE A 79 0.23 -4.63 7.64
CA ILE A 79 0.71 -5.05 6.34
C ILE A 79 1.67 -6.22 6.50
N THR A 80 1.73 -7.14 5.54
CA THR A 80 2.71 -8.23 5.57
C THR A 80 4.13 -7.66 5.52
N ALA A 81 5.02 -8.12 6.41
CA ALA A 81 6.38 -7.56 6.54
C ALA A 81 7.20 -7.66 5.24
N ASN A 82 6.99 -8.69 4.42
CA ASN A 82 7.67 -8.82 3.14
C ASN A 82 7.35 -7.67 2.16
N LYS A 83 6.19 -7.01 2.30
CA LYS A 83 5.86 -5.83 1.51
C LYS A 83 6.74 -4.63 1.86
N ILE A 84 7.12 -4.52 3.13
CA ILE A 84 8.10 -3.51 3.57
C ILE A 84 9.47 -3.82 2.94
N ASP A 85 9.89 -5.08 2.94
CA ASP A 85 11.17 -5.50 2.36
C ASP A 85 11.21 -5.25 0.84
N PHE A 86 10.12 -5.52 0.14
CA PHE A 86 10.00 -5.20 -1.29
C PHE A 86 10.05 -3.69 -1.55
N LEU A 87 9.39 -2.91 -0.70
CA LEU A 87 9.41 -1.45 -0.81
C LEU A 87 10.82 -0.89 -0.58
N LYS A 88 11.56 -1.42 0.40
CA LYS A 88 12.98 -1.08 0.63
C LYS A 88 13.82 -1.35 -0.62
N THR A 89 13.69 -2.53 -1.20
CA THR A 89 14.42 -2.91 -2.43
C THR A 89 14.07 -1.97 -3.57
N ALA A 90 12.79 -1.68 -3.79
CA ALA A 90 12.35 -0.77 -4.84
C ALA A 90 12.86 0.66 -4.64
N SER A 91 12.87 1.15 -3.39
CA SER A 91 13.43 2.47 -3.06
C SER A 91 14.89 2.59 -3.46
N ILE A 92 15.70 1.57 -3.17
CA ILE A 92 17.12 1.53 -3.56
C ILE A 92 17.27 1.48 -5.08
N LEU A 93 16.51 0.61 -5.75
CA LEU A 93 16.60 0.42 -7.21
C LEU A 93 16.22 1.67 -8.00
N PHE A 94 15.23 2.41 -7.53
CA PHE A 94 14.73 3.62 -8.21
C PHE A 94 15.31 4.91 -7.63
N ASP A 95 16.15 4.84 -6.60
CA ASP A 95 16.69 6.00 -5.91
C ASP A 95 15.59 6.98 -5.52
N ALA A 96 14.51 6.44 -4.92
CA ALA A 96 13.30 7.17 -4.60
C ALA A 96 12.67 6.67 -3.29
N PRO A 97 12.03 7.55 -2.50
CA PRO A 97 11.34 7.13 -1.28
C PRO A 97 10.18 6.18 -1.55
N GLY A 98 9.91 5.30 -0.59
CA GLY A 98 8.81 4.36 -0.63
C GLY A 98 7.64 4.81 0.24
N TYR A 99 6.45 4.74 -0.33
CA TYR A 99 5.21 5.16 0.31
C TYR A 99 4.23 4.01 0.48
N GLY A 100 3.51 4.02 1.59
CA GLY A 100 2.33 3.21 1.79
C GLY A 100 1.08 4.07 1.60
N ILE A 101 0.13 3.58 0.82
CA ILE A 101 -1.16 4.23 0.60
C ILE A 101 -2.23 3.27 1.10
N LEU A 102 -2.93 3.68 2.16
CA LEU A 102 -4.05 2.95 2.73
C LEU A 102 -5.36 3.59 2.27
N TYR A 103 -6.12 2.86 1.46
CA TYR A 103 -7.45 3.27 1.03
C TYR A 103 -8.51 2.75 2.00
N LEU A 104 -9.15 3.66 2.71
CA LEU A 104 -10.29 3.41 3.60
C LEU A 104 -11.57 3.54 2.77
N LYS A 105 -12.01 2.42 2.24
CA LYS A 105 -13.07 2.37 1.21
C LYS A 105 -14.41 2.94 1.67
N PRO A 106 -14.89 2.66 2.92
CA PRO A 106 -16.15 3.23 3.40
C PRO A 106 -16.14 4.77 3.46
N ASP A 107 -14.99 5.36 3.78
CA ASP A 107 -14.83 6.82 3.88
C ASP A 107 -14.41 7.46 2.55
N LYS A 108 -14.12 6.67 1.53
CA LYS A 108 -13.58 7.13 0.23
C LYS A 108 -12.37 8.07 0.40
N MET A 109 -11.48 7.70 1.32
CA MET A 109 -10.28 8.47 1.62
C MET A 109 -9.03 7.61 1.61
N CYS A 110 -7.89 8.24 1.37
CA CYS A 110 -6.59 7.62 1.45
C CYS A 110 -5.73 8.26 2.53
N LEU A 111 -4.96 7.42 3.22
CA LEU A 111 -3.88 7.82 4.11
C LEU A 111 -2.56 7.46 3.43
N MET A 112 -1.64 8.40 3.34
CA MET A 112 -0.32 8.17 2.74
C MET A 112 0.77 8.44 3.75
N VAL A 113 1.68 7.50 3.90
CA VAL A 113 2.82 7.60 4.80
C VAL A 113 4.10 7.24 4.06
N LYS A 114 5.17 7.99 4.33
CA LYS A 114 6.51 7.64 3.87
C LYS A 114 7.04 6.52 4.75
N ILE A 115 7.34 5.37 4.16
CA ILE A 115 7.83 4.17 4.86
C ILE A 115 9.35 4.09 4.78
N THR A 116 9.91 4.31 3.61
CA THR A 116 11.35 4.25 3.36
C THR A 116 11.85 5.54 2.71
N ASP A 117 13.11 5.88 2.97
CA ASP A 117 13.81 6.87 2.18
C ASP A 117 14.43 6.24 0.91
N GLU A 118 15.09 7.03 0.09
CA GLU A 118 15.73 6.59 -1.15
C GLU A 118 16.88 5.60 -0.94
N SER A 119 17.45 5.52 0.26
CA SER A 119 18.45 4.50 0.63
C SER A 119 17.83 3.18 1.10
N GLY A 120 16.51 3.12 1.20
CA GLY A 120 15.76 1.99 1.75
C GLY A 120 15.70 1.98 3.29
N ALA A 121 16.17 3.01 3.96
CA ALA A 121 16.06 3.12 5.41
C ALA A 121 14.61 3.40 5.83
N ILE A 122 14.16 2.76 6.90
CA ILE A 122 12.81 2.97 7.44
C ILE A 122 12.73 4.35 8.08
N CYS A 123 11.69 5.11 7.74
CA CYS A 123 11.44 6.45 8.27
C CYS A 123 10.03 6.65 8.85
N CYS A 124 9.34 5.56 9.17
CA CYS A 124 8.06 5.57 9.88
C CYS A 124 8.14 4.79 11.18
N ASP A 125 7.19 5.05 12.09
CA ASP A 125 7.03 4.24 13.28
C ASP A 125 6.34 2.92 12.90
N TYR A 126 7.03 1.80 13.09
CA TYR A 126 6.46 0.48 12.86
C TYR A 126 7.09 -0.57 13.77
N CYS A 127 6.40 -1.66 13.96
CA CYS A 127 6.95 -2.87 14.56
C CYS A 127 6.64 -4.09 13.69
N ARG A 128 7.39 -5.18 13.89
CA ARG A 128 7.15 -6.48 13.25
C ARG A 128 6.76 -7.48 14.32
N GLU A 129 5.71 -8.25 14.07
CA GLU A 129 5.24 -9.31 14.95
C GLU A 129 4.78 -10.51 14.12
N GLU A 130 5.03 -11.72 14.66
CA GLU A 130 4.35 -12.90 14.16
C GLU A 130 2.90 -12.89 14.63
N THR A 131 1.98 -12.97 13.71
CA THR A 131 0.55 -13.05 14.00
C THR A 131 -0.10 -14.18 13.23
N VAL A 132 -1.14 -14.76 13.81
CA VAL A 132 -2.01 -15.70 13.11
C VAL A 132 -3.03 -14.87 12.33
N THR A 133 -2.90 -14.87 11.01
CA THR A 133 -3.85 -14.18 10.14
C THR A 133 -4.95 -15.13 9.72
N GLN A 134 -6.18 -14.63 9.71
CA GLN A 134 -7.32 -15.38 9.18
C GLN A 134 -7.25 -15.46 7.65
N ALA A 135 -7.72 -16.60 7.15
CA ALA A 135 -8.03 -16.87 5.76
C ALA A 135 -6.88 -16.67 4.77
N THR A 136 -6.20 -17.75 4.49
CA THR A 136 -5.56 -17.93 3.18
C THR A 136 -6.64 -18.14 2.12
N CYS A 137 -6.33 -17.87 0.86
CA CYS A 137 -7.23 -18.15 -0.27
C CYS A 137 -7.71 -19.63 -0.35
N ASN A 138 -7.05 -20.53 0.37
CA ASN A 138 -7.40 -21.95 0.47
C ASN A 138 -8.27 -22.30 1.70
N GLY A 139 -8.68 -21.30 2.48
CA GLY A 139 -9.41 -21.50 3.73
C GLY A 139 -8.46 -22.00 4.83
N GLY A 140 -8.40 -21.36 5.94
CA GLY A 140 -7.53 -21.70 7.06
C GLY A 140 -6.76 -20.49 7.57
N THR A 141 -5.95 -20.71 8.60
CA THR A 141 -5.09 -19.68 9.20
C THR A 141 -3.64 -19.92 8.84
N ALA A 142 -2.87 -18.86 8.71
CA ALA A 142 -1.43 -18.91 8.54
C ALA A 142 -0.75 -18.00 9.54
N THR A 143 0.37 -18.46 10.09
CA THR A 143 1.27 -17.59 10.86
C THR A 143 2.11 -16.78 9.88
N ARG A 144 2.08 -15.46 10.02
CA ARG A 144 2.83 -14.54 9.16
C ARG A 144 3.55 -13.51 10.00
N VAL A 145 4.70 -13.07 9.53
CA VAL A 145 5.33 -11.86 10.06
C VAL A 145 4.62 -10.67 9.44
N ASN A 146 4.00 -9.86 10.28
CA ASN A 146 3.31 -8.64 9.88
C ASN A 146 4.05 -7.42 10.41
N ALA A 147 3.89 -6.30 9.72
CA ALA A 147 4.29 -4.98 10.18
C ALA A 147 3.05 -4.19 10.56
N PHE A 148 3.14 -3.46 11.65
CA PHE A 148 2.12 -2.52 12.12
C PHE A 148 2.68 -1.12 11.97
N ILE A 149 2.11 -0.34 11.06
CA ILE A 149 2.58 1.00 10.74
C ILE A 149 1.68 2.02 11.43
N ASN A 150 2.28 2.90 12.23
CA ASN A 150 1.54 3.98 12.86
C ASN A 150 1.14 5.03 11.81
N MET A 151 -0.17 5.27 11.68
CA MET A 151 -0.75 6.16 10.67
C MET A 151 -1.10 7.55 11.22
N SER A 152 -0.72 7.87 12.45
CA SER A 152 -1.06 9.16 13.08
C SER A 152 -0.48 10.38 12.35
N LYS A 153 0.65 10.19 11.67
CA LYS A 153 1.33 11.24 10.88
C LYS A 153 1.05 11.12 9.37
N ALA A 154 0.17 10.23 8.97
CA ALA A 154 -0.16 10.05 7.55
C ALA A 154 -0.86 11.29 6.99
N LYS A 155 -0.56 11.60 5.73
CA LYS A 155 -1.28 12.64 4.99
C LYS A 155 -2.62 12.08 4.51
N HIS A 156 -3.67 12.88 4.64
CA HIS A 156 -5.03 12.51 4.29
C HIS A 156 -5.40 13.08 2.92
N PHE A 157 -6.06 12.26 2.11
CA PHE A 157 -6.60 12.65 0.80
C PHE A 157 -8.06 12.21 0.73
N HIS A 158 -8.92 13.11 0.34
CA HIS A 158 -10.35 12.88 0.17
C HIS A 158 -10.75 13.00 -1.31
N GLN A 159 -11.84 12.33 -1.64
CA GLN A 159 -12.48 12.46 -2.94
C GLN A 159 -12.96 13.89 -3.24
#